data_ad29f93adf608a512e61317686b3164f
#
_entry.id   ad29f93adf608a512e61317686b3164f
#
_cell.length_a   1.000
_cell.length_b   1.000
_cell.length_c   1.000
_cell.angle_alpha   90.00
_cell.angle_beta   90.00
_cell.angle_gamma   90.00
#
_symmetry.space_group_name_H-M   'P 1'
#
loop_
_entity.id
_entity.type
_entity.pdbx_description
1 polymer ?
#
loop_
_entity_poly.entity_id
_entity_poly.type
_entity_poly.pdbx_seq_one_letter_code
_entity_poly.pdbx_strand_id
1 'polypeptide(L)'
;MLVLTDDEKGDKGRIFYGEIRIKSFKLNEPSKESRLISCLEDVEAFTNHFAKGRFLISGGNGTGKTSLFIQIKKYMGDKAFLYPVTINLFFPFLAGRESSTGERRIGELKAIEEGFLGPDVKMLLLDEWDTNLDEHNREIYSHKIDQLSDQFCVLEVRHFENK
;
A
#
# COMPACT_ATOMS: atom_id res chain seq x y z
N MET A 1 9.03 -10.59 -13.23
CA MET A 1 8.09 -10.22 -14.29
C MET A 1 6.73 -10.81 -13.98
N LEU A 2 5.74 -9.99 -13.99
CA LEU A 2 4.37 -10.44 -13.73
C LEU A 2 3.82 -11.08 -15.00
N VAL A 3 3.60 -12.37 -15.01
CA VAL A 3 2.84 -13.02 -16.05
C VAL A 3 1.48 -13.36 -15.48
N LEU A 4 0.52 -12.49 -15.74
CA LEU A 4 -0.87 -12.85 -15.59
C LEU A 4 -1.26 -13.63 -16.81
N THR A 5 -1.30 -14.93 -16.67
CA THR A 5 -1.93 -15.78 -17.66
C THR A 5 -3.39 -15.88 -17.31
N ASP A 6 -4.22 -15.22 -18.05
CA ASP A 6 -5.67 -15.19 -17.85
C ASP A 6 -6.35 -16.56 -18.08
N ASP A 7 -5.61 -17.59 -18.40
CA ASP A 7 -6.17 -18.72 -19.12
C ASP A 7 -6.21 -20.03 -18.36
N GLU A 8 -5.67 -20.11 -17.19
CA GLU A 8 -5.62 -21.41 -16.52
C GLU A 8 -6.55 -21.46 -15.32
N LYS A 9 -7.79 -21.77 -15.63
CA LYS A 9 -8.70 -22.55 -14.81
C LYS A 9 -8.41 -22.55 -13.29
N GLY A 10 -8.70 -21.45 -12.65
CA GLY A 10 -8.74 -21.40 -11.20
C GLY A 10 -7.40 -21.17 -10.50
N ASP A 11 -6.29 -21.23 -11.18
CA ASP A 11 -4.99 -20.82 -10.66
C ASP A 11 -4.70 -19.40 -11.14
N LYS A 12 -5.17 -18.42 -10.39
CA LYS A 12 -4.92 -17.01 -10.67
C LYS A 12 -3.46 -16.70 -10.39
N GLY A 13 -2.62 -17.12 -11.30
CA GLY A 13 -1.19 -16.87 -11.43
C GLY A 13 -0.44 -16.65 -10.11
N ARG A 14 0.21 -17.67 -9.66
CA ARG A 14 1.13 -17.58 -8.52
C ARG A 14 2.26 -16.64 -8.88
N ILE A 15 2.19 -15.41 -8.42
CA ILE A 15 3.20 -14.36 -8.68
C ILE A 15 4.26 -14.26 -7.59
N PHE A 16 4.17 -15.11 -6.57
CA PHE A 16 5.02 -15.01 -5.39
C PHE A 16 6.19 -15.97 -5.50
N TYR A 17 7.39 -15.43 -5.32
CA TYR A 17 8.63 -16.18 -5.30
C TYR A 17 9.06 -16.55 -3.87
N GLY A 18 8.26 -16.24 -2.89
CA GLY A 18 8.51 -16.52 -1.48
C GLY A 18 7.28 -16.26 -0.63
N GLU A 19 7.44 -16.32 0.70
CA GLU A 19 6.33 -16.07 1.61
C GLU A 19 5.98 -14.61 1.70
N ILE A 20 4.72 -14.29 1.46
CA ILE A 20 4.10 -13.00 1.72
C ILE A 20 3.04 -13.17 2.79
N ARG A 21 3.04 -12.28 3.76
CA ARG A 21 2.08 -12.29 4.87
C ARG A 21 1.35 -10.96 4.94
N ILE A 22 0.13 -11.02 5.47
CA ILE A 22 -0.70 -9.86 5.73
C ILE A 22 -1.10 -9.83 7.20
N LYS A 23 -1.10 -8.66 7.79
CA LYS A 23 -1.64 -8.43 9.13
C LYS A 23 -2.36 -7.08 9.20
N SER A 24 -3.37 -6.99 10.06
CA SER A 24 -3.94 -5.69 10.43
C SER A 24 -2.92 -4.90 11.22
N PHE A 25 -2.84 -3.61 10.96
CA PHE A 25 -1.94 -2.71 11.65
C PHE A 25 -2.68 -1.46 12.11
N LYS A 26 -2.43 -1.05 13.34
CA LYS A 26 -2.82 0.25 13.89
C LYS A 26 -1.75 0.73 14.84
N LEU A 27 -1.48 2.03 14.81
CA LEU A 27 -0.58 2.62 15.79
C LEU A 27 -1.11 2.37 17.20
N ASN A 28 -0.21 2.06 18.12
CA ASN A 28 -0.51 1.80 19.55
C ASN A 28 -1.41 0.59 19.83
N GLU A 29 -1.72 -0.22 18.84
CA GLU A 29 -2.37 -1.51 19.05
C GLU A 29 -1.37 -2.65 18.80
N PRO A 30 -1.40 -3.69 19.65
CA PRO A 30 -0.53 -4.84 19.43
C PRO A 30 -0.85 -5.50 18.09
N SER A 31 0.21 -5.93 17.41
CA SER A 31 0.08 -6.64 16.15
C SER A 31 -0.75 -7.89 16.31
N LYS A 32 -1.84 -7.96 15.61
CA LYS A 32 -2.66 -9.16 15.55
C LYS A 32 -1.99 -10.22 14.66
N GLU A 33 -2.53 -11.41 14.72
CA GLU A 33 -2.08 -12.55 13.95
C GLU A 33 -1.87 -12.22 12.47
N SER A 34 -0.73 -12.62 11.92
CA SER A 34 -0.44 -12.50 10.50
C SER A 34 -0.90 -13.76 9.76
N ARG A 35 -1.36 -13.58 8.54
CA ARG A 35 -1.80 -14.68 7.67
C ARG A 35 -0.93 -14.75 6.41
N LEU A 36 -0.54 -15.96 6.04
CA LEU A 36 0.11 -16.23 4.76
C LEU A 36 -0.86 -15.98 3.61
N ILE A 37 -0.42 -15.29 2.57
CA ILE A 37 -1.19 -15.06 1.36
C ILE A 37 -0.50 -15.71 0.17
N SER A 38 -1.28 -16.38 -0.66
CA SER A 38 -0.81 -17.08 -1.87
C SER A 38 -1.42 -16.52 -3.15
N CYS A 39 -2.50 -15.75 -3.04
CA CYS A 39 -3.23 -15.19 -4.17
C CYS A 39 -4.01 -13.94 -3.76
N LEU A 40 -4.58 -13.27 -4.75
CA LEU A 40 -5.40 -12.08 -4.54
C LEU A 40 -6.61 -12.35 -3.63
N GLU A 41 -7.24 -13.50 -3.78
CA GLU A 41 -8.40 -13.87 -2.97
C GLU A 41 -8.09 -13.94 -1.48
N ASP A 42 -6.87 -14.33 -1.11
CA ASP A 42 -6.44 -14.35 0.29
C ASP A 42 -6.41 -12.93 0.87
N VAL A 43 -5.96 -11.96 0.09
CA VAL A 43 -5.97 -10.55 0.48
C VAL A 43 -7.40 -10.03 0.62
N GLU A 44 -8.24 -10.34 -0.34
CA GLU A 44 -9.65 -9.95 -0.34
C GLU A 44 -10.39 -10.53 0.88
N ALA A 45 -10.17 -11.80 1.17
CA ALA A 45 -10.76 -12.47 2.33
C ALA A 45 -10.27 -11.88 3.66
N PHE A 46 -8.96 -11.65 3.79
CA PHE A 46 -8.37 -11.10 5.01
C PHE A 46 -8.85 -9.67 5.30
N THR A 47 -8.99 -8.86 4.27
CA THR A 47 -9.44 -7.46 4.38
C THR A 47 -10.96 -7.33 4.39
N ASN A 48 -11.69 -8.42 4.42
CA ASN A 48 -13.15 -8.44 4.32
C ASN A 48 -13.64 -7.67 3.07
N HIS A 49 -13.23 -8.13 1.92
CA HIS A 49 -13.54 -7.54 0.61
C HIS A 49 -13.06 -6.08 0.47
N PHE A 50 -11.81 -5.86 0.88
CA PHE A 50 -11.17 -4.54 0.82
C PHE A 50 -11.92 -3.47 1.63
N ALA A 51 -12.40 -3.85 2.80
CA ALA A 51 -13.00 -2.91 3.75
C ALA A 51 -11.98 -1.88 4.25
N LYS A 52 -12.45 -0.75 4.73
CA LYS A 52 -11.61 0.28 5.35
C LYS A 52 -10.77 -0.31 6.47
N GLY A 53 -9.54 0.10 6.53
CA GLY A 53 -8.57 -0.36 7.52
C GLY A 53 -7.16 -0.24 7.00
N ARG A 54 -6.21 -0.56 7.86
CA ARG A 54 -4.79 -0.52 7.55
C ARG A 54 -4.20 -1.92 7.65
N PHE A 55 -3.53 -2.35 6.59
CA PHE A 55 -2.99 -3.69 6.48
C PHE A 55 -1.54 -3.63 6.01
N LEU A 56 -0.66 -4.32 6.70
CA LEU A 56 0.75 -4.43 6.36
C LEU A 56 1.01 -5.72 5.61
N ILE A 57 1.59 -5.58 4.42
CA ILE A 57 2.09 -6.68 3.61
C ILE A 57 3.59 -6.83 3.88
N SER A 58 4.01 -7.99 4.29
CA SER A 58 5.41 -8.28 4.62
C SER A 58 5.92 -9.52 3.89
N GLY A 59 7.22 -9.58 3.73
CA GLY A 59 7.93 -10.64 3.04
C GLY A 59 9.35 -10.21 2.72
N GLY A 60 10.23 -11.16 2.47
CA GLY A 60 11.61 -10.88 2.09
C GLY A 60 11.72 -10.13 0.76
N ASN A 61 12.91 -9.62 0.46
CA ASN A 61 13.17 -9.00 -0.82
C ASN A 61 12.97 -10.01 -1.96
N GLY A 62 12.34 -9.55 -3.04
CA GLY A 62 12.10 -10.41 -4.21
C GLY A 62 11.00 -11.44 -4.04
N THR A 63 10.17 -11.36 -3.00
CA THR A 63 9.04 -12.28 -2.79
C THR A 63 7.81 -11.97 -3.64
N GLY A 64 7.77 -10.80 -4.30
CA GLY A 64 6.68 -10.42 -5.19
C GLY A 64 5.68 -9.44 -4.58
N LYS A 65 6.04 -8.69 -3.54
CA LYS A 65 5.15 -7.69 -2.90
C LYS A 65 4.69 -6.60 -3.88
N THR A 66 5.62 -6.04 -4.64
CA THR A 66 5.30 -5.04 -5.68
C THR A 66 4.42 -5.64 -6.77
N SER A 67 4.71 -6.86 -7.17
CA SER A 67 3.90 -7.59 -8.15
C SER A 67 2.47 -7.82 -7.66
N LEU A 68 2.30 -8.13 -6.39
CA LEU A 68 0.97 -8.23 -5.76
C LEU A 68 0.21 -6.91 -5.88
N PHE A 69 0.86 -5.79 -5.58
CA PHE A 69 0.23 -4.47 -5.69
C PHE A 69 -0.18 -4.12 -7.12
N ILE A 70 0.65 -4.44 -8.09
CA ILE A 70 0.32 -4.26 -9.51
C ILE A 70 -0.90 -5.12 -9.89
N GLN A 71 -0.96 -6.34 -9.41
CA GLN A 71 -2.11 -7.22 -9.63
C GLN A 71 -3.39 -6.67 -9.02
N ILE A 72 -3.32 -6.20 -7.78
CA ILE A 72 -4.47 -5.56 -7.11
C ILE A 72 -4.91 -4.32 -7.89
N LYS A 73 -3.97 -3.48 -8.32
CA LYS A 73 -4.29 -2.30 -9.12
C LYS A 73 -5.00 -2.65 -10.43
N LYS A 74 -4.56 -3.69 -11.10
CA LYS A 74 -5.23 -4.18 -12.32
C LYS A 74 -6.65 -4.66 -12.03
N TYR A 75 -6.84 -5.39 -10.95
CA TYR A 75 -8.14 -5.91 -10.55
C TYR A 75 -9.11 -4.79 -10.14
N MET A 76 -8.63 -3.84 -9.34
CA MET A 76 -9.45 -2.76 -8.79
C MET A 76 -9.65 -1.58 -9.77
N GLY A 77 -8.76 -1.44 -10.75
CA GLY A 77 -8.81 -0.33 -11.71
C GLY A 77 -8.76 1.03 -11.04
N ASP A 78 -9.69 1.90 -11.38
CA ASP A 78 -9.76 3.28 -10.86
C ASP A 78 -10.15 3.37 -9.37
N LYS A 79 -10.56 2.27 -8.77
CA LYS A 79 -10.88 2.23 -7.33
C LYS A 79 -9.65 2.15 -6.44
N ALA A 80 -8.48 1.81 -6.99
CA ALA A 80 -7.23 1.74 -6.27
C ALA A 80 -6.23 2.77 -6.79
N PHE A 81 -5.54 3.40 -5.88
CA PHE A 81 -4.42 4.28 -6.16
C PHE A 81 -3.12 3.60 -5.74
N LEU A 82 -2.23 3.37 -6.68
CA LEU A 82 -0.90 2.82 -6.41
C LEU A 82 0.10 3.96 -6.30
N TYR A 83 0.75 4.04 -5.14
CA TYR A 83 1.75 5.05 -4.85
C TYR A 83 3.12 4.40 -4.63
N PRO A 84 3.91 4.23 -5.69
CA PRO A 84 5.30 3.78 -5.56
C PRO A 84 6.21 4.93 -5.15
N VAL A 85 7.27 4.60 -4.43
CA VAL A 85 8.26 5.53 -3.87
C VAL A 85 8.84 6.51 -4.89
N THR A 86 8.91 6.12 -6.16
CA THR A 86 9.60 6.84 -7.22
C THR A 86 8.70 7.78 -8.02
N ILE A 87 7.39 7.82 -7.80
CA ILE A 87 6.49 8.65 -8.60
C ILE A 87 6.28 10.01 -7.94
N ASN A 88 6.83 11.02 -8.57
CA ASN A 88 6.64 12.43 -8.21
C ASN A 88 5.61 13.16 -9.10
N LEU A 89 4.78 12.42 -9.83
CA LEU A 89 4.07 13.00 -10.98
C LEU A 89 2.61 13.39 -10.71
N PHE A 90 2.02 12.93 -9.61
CA PHE A 90 0.59 13.06 -9.41
C PHE A 90 0.14 14.31 -8.65
N PHE A 91 1.08 15.08 -8.13
CA PHE A 91 0.76 16.25 -7.33
C PHE A 91 1.46 17.50 -7.90
N PRO A 92 1.01 18.00 -9.06
CA PRO A 92 1.68 19.10 -9.75
C PRO A 92 1.70 20.39 -8.95
N PHE A 93 0.73 20.61 -8.04
CA PHE A 93 0.70 21.78 -7.16
C PHE A 93 1.81 21.77 -6.08
N LEU A 94 2.44 20.62 -5.85
CA LEU A 94 3.61 20.48 -4.98
C LEU A 94 4.92 20.57 -5.75
N ALA A 95 4.85 20.55 -7.08
CA ALA A 95 6.03 20.71 -7.92
C ALA A 95 6.61 22.12 -7.80
N GLY A 96 7.93 22.23 -7.68
CA GLY A 96 8.62 23.52 -7.56
C GLY A 96 8.67 24.11 -6.16
N ARG A 97 8.10 23.47 -5.15
CA ARG A 97 8.34 23.85 -3.76
C ARG A 97 9.68 23.27 -3.32
N GLU A 98 10.55 24.12 -2.81
CA GLU A 98 11.77 23.68 -2.12
C GLU A 98 11.40 23.14 -0.75
N SER A 99 10.94 21.90 -0.73
CA SER A 99 10.61 21.18 0.49
C SER A 99 11.42 19.89 0.58
N SER A 100 11.68 19.43 1.80
CA SER A 100 12.30 18.12 2.00
C SER A 100 11.40 17.01 1.42
N THR A 101 11.98 15.86 1.10
CA THR A 101 11.22 14.69 0.63
C THR A 101 10.11 14.32 1.61
N GLY A 102 10.39 14.40 2.92
CA GLY A 102 9.40 14.10 3.96
C GLY A 102 8.22 15.06 3.96
N GLU A 103 8.47 16.36 3.90
CA GLU A 103 7.42 17.39 3.85
C GLU A 103 6.55 17.25 2.60
N ARG A 104 7.17 16.96 1.46
CA ARG A 104 6.46 16.74 0.20
C ARG A 104 5.51 15.55 0.29
N ARG A 105 5.97 14.43 0.82
CA ARG A 105 5.16 13.22 0.97
C ARG A 105 4.01 13.42 1.95
N ILE A 106 4.24 14.12 3.05
CA ILE A 106 3.20 14.47 4.01
C ILE A 106 2.14 15.35 3.34
N GLY A 107 2.55 16.33 2.53
CA GLY A 107 1.65 17.17 1.74
C GLY A 107 0.81 16.37 0.74
N GLU A 108 1.40 15.36 0.12
CA GLU A 108 0.69 14.46 -0.79
C GLU A 108 -0.39 13.64 -0.06
N LEU A 109 -0.09 13.08 1.12
CA LEU A 109 -1.08 12.37 1.93
C LEU A 109 -2.20 13.26 2.40
N LYS A 110 -1.88 14.50 2.78
CA LYS A 110 -2.91 15.48 3.15
C LYS A 110 -3.84 15.80 2.00
N ALA A 111 -3.31 15.95 0.79
CA ALA A 111 -4.11 16.14 -0.40
C ALA A 111 -5.04 14.95 -0.68
N ILE A 112 -4.57 13.74 -0.47
CA ILE A 112 -5.40 12.52 -0.58
C ILE A 112 -6.53 12.55 0.46
N GLU A 113 -6.23 12.89 1.69
CA GLU A 113 -7.23 13.04 2.75
C GLU A 113 -8.33 14.06 2.40
N GLU A 114 -7.94 15.15 1.76
CA GLU A 114 -8.82 16.24 1.31
C GLU A 114 -9.62 15.91 0.03
N GLY A 115 -9.48 14.70 -0.52
CA GLY A 115 -10.27 14.22 -1.65
C GLY A 115 -9.63 14.44 -3.03
N PHE A 116 -8.34 14.71 -3.10
CA PHE A 116 -7.62 14.92 -4.37
C PHE A 116 -7.81 13.80 -5.38
N LEU A 117 -7.92 12.55 -4.92
CA LEU A 117 -8.06 11.38 -5.81
C LEU A 117 -9.49 11.19 -6.35
N GLY A 118 -10.45 11.96 -5.86
CA GLY A 118 -11.84 11.83 -6.25
C GLY A 118 -12.63 10.76 -5.47
N PRO A 119 -13.97 10.68 -5.69
CA PRO A 119 -14.86 9.87 -4.87
C PRO A 119 -14.79 8.36 -5.18
N ASP A 120 -14.24 7.97 -6.33
CA ASP A 120 -14.24 6.57 -6.77
C ASP A 120 -13.10 5.74 -6.15
N VAL A 121 -12.03 6.39 -5.70
CA VAL A 121 -10.91 5.70 -5.07
C VAL A 121 -11.29 5.24 -3.67
N LYS A 122 -11.15 3.94 -3.43
CA LYS A 122 -11.46 3.27 -2.15
C LYS A 122 -10.26 2.61 -1.50
N MET A 123 -9.19 2.45 -2.24
CA MET A 123 -8.01 1.73 -1.81
C MET A 123 -6.73 2.51 -2.10
N LEU A 124 -5.81 2.48 -1.15
CA LEU A 124 -4.45 3.00 -1.29
C LEU A 124 -3.46 1.85 -1.20
N LEU A 125 -2.60 1.75 -2.19
CA LEU A 125 -1.50 0.80 -2.24
C LEU A 125 -0.19 1.59 -2.07
N LEU A 126 0.42 1.49 -0.90
CA LEU A 126 1.61 2.25 -0.52
C LEU A 126 2.83 1.34 -0.53
N ASP A 127 3.60 1.39 -1.61
CA ASP A 127 4.76 0.52 -1.79
C ASP A 127 6.04 1.20 -1.30
N GLU A 128 6.64 0.66 -0.24
CA GLU A 128 7.90 1.17 0.34
C GLU A 128 7.89 2.68 0.63
N TRP A 129 6.81 3.16 1.22
CA TRP A 129 6.60 4.59 1.48
C TRP A 129 7.66 5.19 2.44
N ASP A 130 8.27 4.37 3.28
CA ASP A 130 9.23 4.76 4.31
C ASP A 130 10.66 4.90 3.79
N THR A 131 10.91 4.58 2.53
CA THR A 131 12.23 4.75 1.89
C THR A 131 12.59 6.23 1.79
N ASN A 132 13.84 6.57 2.15
CA ASN A 132 14.38 7.93 2.13
C ASN A 132 13.69 8.92 3.10
N LEU A 133 12.94 8.43 4.06
CA LEU A 133 12.44 9.24 5.17
C LEU A 133 13.29 9.01 6.42
N ASP A 134 13.57 10.09 7.14
CA ASP A 134 14.14 9.98 8.48
C ASP A 134 13.10 9.45 9.48
N GLU A 135 13.55 9.10 10.69
CA GLU A 135 12.67 8.52 11.71
C GLU A 135 11.50 9.43 12.06
N HIS A 136 11.75 10.71 12.24
CA HIS A 136 10.71 11.68 12.57
C HIS A 136 9.63 11.77 11.49
N ASN A 137 10.04 11.89 10.23
CA ASN A 137 9.10 11.93 9.10
C ASN A 137 8.38 10.60 8.91
N ARG A 138 9.03 9.46 9.19
CA ARG A 138 8.35 8.16 9.17
C ARG A 138 7.23 8.09 10.19
N GLU A 139 7.43 8.60 11.39
CA GLU A 139 6.39 8.65 12.41
C GLU A 139 5.22 9.52 11.98
N ILE A 140 5.47 10.73 11.51
CA ILE A 140 4.43 11.65 11.03
C ILE A 140 3.65 11.00 9.87
N TYR A 141 4.35 10.43 8.92
CA TYR A 141 3.74 9.76 7.77
C TYR A 141 2.89 8.56 8.19
N SER A 142 3.39 7.76 9.12
CA SER A 142 2.65 6.61 9.66
C SER A 142 1.35 7.04 10.37
N HIS A 143 1.36 8.13 11.12
CA HIS A 143 0.16 8.71 11.71
C HIS A 143 -0.85 9.16 10.65
N LYS A 144 -0.38 9.78 9.57
CA LYS A 144 -1.25 10.16 8.45
C LYS A 144 -1.87 8.96 7.76
N ILE A 145 -1.11 7.89 7.55
CA ILE A 145 -1.65 6.64 6.99
C ILE A 145 -2.73 6.07 7.90
N ASP A 146 -2.54 6.11 9.21
CA ASP A 146 -3.53 5.65 10.18
C ASP A 146 -4.86 6.41 10.03
N GLN A 147 -4.80 7.74 9.90
CA GLN A 147 -5.97 8.57 9.64
C GLN A 147 -6.64 8.23 8.30
N LEU A 148 -5.86 8.00 7.24
CA LEU A 148 -6.39 7.61 5.93
C LEU A 148 -7.10 6.27 5.97
N SER A 149 -6.71 5.37 6.85
CA SER A 149 -7.35 4.06 7.00
C SER A 149 -8.79 4.12 7.53
N ASP A 150 -9.23 5.27 8.03
CA ASP A 150 -10.63 5.52 8.38
C ASP A 150 -11.51 5.77 7.14
N GLN A 151 -10.89 6.10 6.02
CA GLN A 151 -11.57 6.39 4.76
C GLN A 151 -11.32 5.35 3.68
N PHE A 152 -10.14 4.73 3.69
CA PHE A 152 -9.67 3.84 2.65
C PHE A 152 -9.27 2.47 3.20
N CYS A 153 -9.33 1.46 2.35
CA CYS A 153 -8.55 0.25 2.55
C CYS A 153 -7.10 0.57 2.20
N VAL A 154 -6.22 0.59 3.19
CA VAL A 154 -4.80 0.88 2.98
C VAL A 154 -4.01 -0.40 3.08
N LEU A 155 -3.34 -0.77 1.99
CA LEU A 155 -2.35 -1.84 1.96
C LEU A 155 -0.97 -1.20 1.84
N GLU A 156 -0.08 -1.52 2.77
CA GLU A 156 1.27 -0.94 2.77
C GLU A 156 2.36 -1.99 2.79
N VAL A 157 3.44 -1.70 2.09
CA VAL A 157 4.73 -2.39 2.20
C VAL A 157 5.74 -1.40 2.77
N ARG A 158 6.49 -1.81 3.76
CA ARG A 158 7.57 -1.02 4.36
C ARG A 158 8.92 -1.57 3.97
N HIS A 159 9.87 -0.66 3.77
CA HIS A 159 11.28 -1.01 3.59
C HIS A 159 11.93 -1.37 4.93
N PHE A 160 11.63 -0.58 5.96
CA PHE A 160 12.08 -0.84 7.33
C PHE A 160 10.93 -1.50 8.11
N GLU A 161 11.02 -2.80 8.30
CA GLU A 161 10.14 -3.49 9.22
C GLU A 161 10.66 -3.25 10.65
N ASN A 162 9.80 -2.74 11.51
CA ASN A 162 10.07 -2.75 12.93
C ASN A 162 10.05 -4.20 13.39
N LYS A 163 11.21 -4.68 13.69
CA LYS A 163 11.40 -6.02 14.28
C LYS A 163 10.85 -6.03 15.70
#